data_1226ea0a615390a666ed980aeed21214
#
_entry.id   1226ea0a615390a666ed980aeed21214
#
_cell.length_a   1.000
_cell.length_b   1.000
_cell.length_c   1.000
_cell.angle_alpha   90.00
_cell.angle_beta   90.00
_cell.angle_gamma   90.00
#
_symmetry.space_group_name_H-M   'P 1'
#
loop_
_entity.id
_entity.type
_entity.pdbx_description
1 polymer ?
#
loop_
_entity_poly.entity_id
_entity_poly.type
_entity_poly.pdbx_seq_one_letter_code
_entity_poly.pdbx_strand_id
1 'polypeptide(L)'
;MTPLRLLYAVQGTGNGHVARAQALVPLLLAQPNVRLDLVVSGTLVDVGLPLTPRERYAGFSFRYGKSGGIDWFQTFWANSWWKLLHSIQKAPVAEYDLVLNDFEPVTAYACKWRKIPIIDISHQAGVRHPGAAQLLQPRRA
;
A
#
# COMPACT_ATOMS: atom_id res chain seq x y z
N MET A 1 13.79 -22.82 -12.53
CA MET A 1 14.01 -21.51 -11.87
C MET A 1 13.04 -21.40 -10.72
N THR A 2 13.49 -20.94 -9.57
CA THR A 2 12.61 -20.73 -8.41
C THR A 2 11.68 -19.54 -8.72
N PRO A 3 10.38 -19.65 -8.53
CA PRO A 3 9.45 -18.54 -8.79
C PRO A 3 9.71 -17.37 -7.84
N LEU A 4 9.57 -16.15 -8.34
CA LEU A 4 9.64 -14.92 -7.56
C LEU A 4 8.46 -14.86 -6.58
N ARG A 5 8.75 -14.77 -5.28
CA ARG A 5 7.73 -14.59 -4.24
C ARG A 5 7.45 -13.10 -4.11
N LEU A 6 6.28 -12.69 -4.55
CA LEU A 6 5.86 -11.30 -4.63
C LEU A 6 4.72 -11.05 -3.64
N LEU A 7 4.88 -10.05 -2.79
CA LEU A 7 3.79 -9.55 -1.94
C LEU A 7 3.26 -8.25 -2.52
N TYR A 8 1.97 -8.17 -2.78
CA TYR A 8 1.32 -6.91 -3.13
C TYR A 8 0.54 -6.37 -1.94
N ALA A 9 0.92 -5.21 -1.47
CA ALA A 9 0.35 -4.56 -0.31
C ALA A 9 -0.49 -3.35 -0.74
N VAL A 10 -1.77 -3.36 -0.38
CA VAL A 10 -2.76 -2.40 -0.86
C VAL A 10 -3.44 -1.69 0.29
N GLN A 11 -3.53 -0.36 0.20
CA GLN A 11 -4.39 0.43 1.08
C GLN A 11 -5.85 0.25 0.66
N GLY A 12 -6.66 -0.35 1.52
CA GLY A 12 -8.07 -0.66 1.26
C GLY A 12 -9.03 0.52 1.46
N THR A 13 -8.55 1.62 2.02
CA THR A 13 -9.33 2.86 2.15
C THR A 13 -9.20 3.68 0.88
N GLY A 14 -10.22 3.63 0.03
CA GLY A 14 -10.29 4.40 -1.21
C GLY A 14 -10.31 3.53 -2.48
N ASN A 15 -11.20 3.90 -3.38
CA ASN A 15 -11.49 3.13 -4.59
C ASN A 15 -10.29 3.03 -5.55
N GLY A 16 -9.38 4.03 -5.55
CA GLY A 16 -8.28 4.09 -6.50
C GLY A 16 -7.24 2.97 -6.31
N HIS A 17 -6.89 2.64 -5.08
CA HIS A 17 -5.94 1.56 -4.76
C HIS A 17 -6.55 0.19 -5.06
N VAL A 18 -7.84 0.00 -4.71
CA VAL A 18 -8.57 -1.24 -4.98
C VAL A 18 -8.76 -1.46 -6.48
N ALA A 19 -9.13 -0.42 -7.24
CA ALA A 19 -9.25 -0.49 -8.70
C ALA A 19 -7.91 -0.83 -9.37
N ARG A 20 -6.79 -0.28 -8.87
CA ARG A 20 -5.46 -0.64 -9.34
C ARG A 20 -5.14 -2.09 -9.05
N ALA A 21 -5.46 -2.58 -7.86
CA ALA A 21 -5.26 -3.99 -7.50
C ALA A 21 -6.08 -4.92 -8.40
N GLN A 22 -7.32 -4.56 -8.73
CA GLN A 22 -8.15 -5.32 -9.67
C GLN A 22 -7.54 -5.41 -11.06
N ALA A 23 -6.87 -4.37 -11.52
CA ALA A 23 -6.19 -4.35 -12.81
C ALA A 23 -4.86 -5.11 -12.81
N LEU A 24 -4.05 -4.95 -11.75
CA LEU A 24 -2.68 -5.48 -11.70
C LEU A 24 -2.62 -6.95 -11.27
N VAL A 25 -3.44 -7.38 -10.32
CA VAL A 25 -3.38 -8.75 -9.76
C VAL A 25 -3.56 -9.82 -10.84
N PRO A 26 -4.53 -9.75 -11.77
CA PRO A 26 -4.65 -10.72 -12.85
C PRO A 26 -3.41 -10.79 -13.74
N LEU A 27 -2.80 -9.65 -14.05
CA LEU A 27 -1.59 -9.56 -14.87
C LEU A 27 -0.38 -10.19 -14.18
N LEU A 28 -0.24 -9.99 -12.87
CA LEU A 28 0.83 -10.58 -12.08
C LEU A 28 0.65 -12.09 -11.92
N LEU A 29 -0.58 -12.55 -11.71
CA LEU A 29 -0.91 -13.97 -11.64
C LEU A 29 -0.70 -14.72 -12.98
N ALA A 30 -0.82 -14.02 -14.10
CA ALA A 30 -0.56 -14.59 -15.42
C ALA A 30 0.94 -14.83 -15.68
N GLN A 31 1.85 -14.29 -14.84
CA GLN A 31 3.29 -14.52 -15.02
C GLN A 31 3.70 -15.89 -14.47
N PRO A 32 4.27 -16.78 -15.31
CA PRO A 32 4.53 -18.18 -14.93
C PRO A 32 5.55 -18.34 -13.79
N ASN A 33 6.41 -17.34 -13.62
CA ASN A 33 7.49 -17.36 -12.62
C ASN A 33 7.19 -16.47 -11.40
N VAL A 34 5.92 -16.11 -11.15
CA VAL A 34 5.53 -15.26 -10.02
C VAL A 34 4.57 -16.04 -9.11
N ARG A 35 4.86 -16.02 -7.82
CA ARG A 35 3.92 -16.41 -6.76
C ARG A 35 3.49 -15.14 -6.04
N LEU A 36 2.22 -14.80 -6.19
CA LEU A 36 1.65 -13.56 -5.66
C LEU A 36 0.79 -13.83 -4.44
N ASP A 37 1.07 -13.12 -3.36
CA ASP A 37 0.17 -12.96 -2.23
C ASP A 37 -0.26 -11.49 -2.09
N LEU A 38 -1.43 -11.27 -1.50
CA LEU A 38 -2.03 -9.96 -1.31
C LEU A 38 -2.19 -9.67 0.19
N VAL A 39 -1.86 -8.48 0.61
CA VAL A 39 -2.23 -7.96 1.94
C VAL A 39 -2.96 -6.64 1.79
N VAL A 40 -3.89 -6.37 2.69
CA VAL A 40 -4.73 -5.19 2.65
C VAL A 40 -4.80 -4.53 4.02
N SER A 41 -4.63 -3.22 4.05
CA SER A 41 -4.81 -2.39 5.25
C SER A 41 -6.05 -1.52 5.14
N GLY A 42 -6.74 -1.33 6.26
CA GLY A 42 -7.91 -0.46 6.35
C GLY A 42 -9.21 -1.13 5.96
N THR A 43 -10.28 -0.33 5.95
CA THR A 43 -11.62 -0.80 5.61
C THR A 43 -11.72 -1.00 4.11
N LEU A 44 -11.98 -2.21 3.68
CA LEU A 44 -12.28 -2.48 2.27
C LEU A 44 -13.55 -1.75 1.87
N VAL A 45 -13.45 -0.99 0.80
CA VAL A 45 -14.62 -0.58 0.05
C VAL A 45 -15.24 -1.85 -0.56
N ASP A 46 -16.55 -1.91 -0.74
CA ASP A 46 -17.33 -3.06 -1.24
C ASP A 46 -17.00 -3.49 -2.67
N VAL A 47 -15.75 -3.47 -3.03
CA VAL A 47 -15.25 -3.85 -4.36
C VAL A 47 -14.45 -5.13 -4.22
N GLY A 48 -14.92 -6.21 -4.83
CA GLY A 48 -14.26 -7.51 -4.76
C GLY A 48 -12.81 -7.45 -5.21
N LEU A 49 -11.91 -7.99 -4.40
CA LEU A 49 -10.51 -8.15 -4.78
C LEU A 49 -10.35 -9.43 -5.60
N PRO A 50 -9.51 -9.44 -6.64
CA PRO A 50 -9.33 -10.59 -7.51
C PRO A 50 -8.52 -11.73 -6.87
N LEU A 51 -7.97 -11.50 -5.69
CA LEU A 51 -7.25 -12.49 -4.88
C LEU A 51 -7.64 -12.30 -3.41
N THR A 52 -7.87 -13.39 -2.70
CA THR A 52 -8.13 -13.33 -1.25
C THR A 52 -6.88 -12.85 -0.54
N PRO A 53 -6.97 -11.78 0.26
CA PRO A 53 -5.82 -11.31 1.02
C PRO A 53 -5.36 -12.36 2.03
N ARG A 54 -4.06 -12.62 2.07
CA ARG A 54 -3.42 -13.46 3.06
C ARG A 54 -3.54 -12.87 4.47
N GLU A 55 -3.35 -11.55 4.56
CA GLU A 55 -3.44 -10.79 5.82
C GLU A 55 -4.26 -9.53 5.63
N ARG A 56 -4.95 -9.14 6.71
CA ARG A 56 -5.71 -7.90 6.79
C ARG A 56 -5.27 -7.12 8.03
N TYR A 57 -4.82 -5.90 7.82
CA TYR A 57 -4.45 -5.01 8.92
C TYR A 57 -5.52 -3.95 9.14
N ALA A 58 -5.66 -3.49 10.38
CA ALA A 58 -6.61 -2.43 10.72
C ALA A 58 -6.35 -1.12 9.93
N GLY A 59 -5.13 -0.97 9.41
CA GLY A 59 -4.72 0.19 8.65
C GLY A 59 -4.53 1.43 9.52
N PHE A 60 -4.14 2.51 8.87
CA PHE A 60 -4.03 3.83 9.47
C PHE A 60 -5.18 4.69 8.98
N SER A 61 -6.05 5.12 9.89
CA SER A 61 -7.21 5.94 9.55
C SER A 61 -6.88 7.41 9.74
N PHE A 62 -6.89 8.16 8.64
CA PHE A 62 -6.79 9.63 8.71
C PHE A 62 -8.15 10.22 9.10
N ARG A 63 -8.14 11.10 10.10
CA ARG A 63 -9.29 11.90 10.46
C ARG A 63 -9.18 13.27 9.81
N TYR A 64 -10.22 13.68 9.12
CA TYR A 64 -10.27 14.99 8.48
C TYR A 64 -11.00 15.97 9.40
N GLY A 65 -10.40 17.13 9.61
CA GLY A 65 -11.02 18.22 10.35
C GLY A 65 -12.12 18.92 9.55
N LYS A 66 -12.88 19.76 10.21
CA LYS A 66 -14.00 20.51 9.61
C LYS A 66 -13.58 21.41 8.43
N SER A 67 -12.31 21.76 8.33
CA SER A 67 -11.72 22.56 7.24
C SER A 67 -11.19 21.72 6.06
N GLY A 68 -11.43 20.42 6.03
CA GLY A 68 -10.98 19.52 4.95
C GLY A 68 -9.51 19.08 5.02
N GLY A 69 -8.74 19.61 5.97
CA GLY A 69 -7.36 19.17 6.25
C GLY A 69 -7.30 17.95 7.18
N ILE A 70 -6.14 17.28 7.23
CA ILE A 70 -5.93 16.18 8.18
C ILE A 70 -5.86 16.74 9.60
N ASP A 71 -6.75 16.26 10.47
CA ASP A 71 -6.68 16.53 11.90
C ASP A 71 -5.66 15.57 12.53
N TRP A 72 -4.45 16.05 12.70
CA TRP A 72 -3.33 15.27 13.24
C TRP A 72 -3.56 14.81 14.68
N PHE A 73 -4.26 15.61 15.47
CA PHE A 73 -4.55 15.26 16.86
C PHE A 73 -5.58 14.14 16.95
N GLN A 74 -6.70 14.25 16.23
CA GLN A 74 -7.70 13.19 16.16
C GLN A 74 -7.15 11.94 15.47
N THR A 75 -6.33 12.09 14.44
CA THR A 75 -5.65 10.98 13.76
C THR A 75 -4.73 10.23 14.72
N PHE A 76 -3.97 10.94 15.54
CA PHE A 76 -3.07 10.34 16.54
C PHE A 76 -3.85 9.51 17.58
N TRP A 77 -4.91 10.05 18.14
CA TRP A 77 -5.71 9.36 19.17
C TRP A 77 -6.61 8.27 18.61
N ALA A 78 -7.03 8.35 17.36
CA ALA A 78 -7.89 7.33 16.72
C ALA A 78 -7.13 6.05 16.35
N ASN A 79 -5.80 6.11 16.26
CA ASN A 79 -4.98 4.97 15.86
C ASN A 79 -4.32 4.32 17.08
N SER A 80 -4.46 3.01 17.19
CA SER A 80 -3.76 2.22 18.21
C SER A 80 -2.32 1.96 17.74
N TRP A 81 -1.38 2.76 18.20
CA TRP A 81 0.06 2.61 17.87
C TRP A 81 0.62 1.25 18.23
N TRP A 82 0.15 0.64 19.32
CA TRP A 82 0.53 -0.72 19.70
C TRP A 82 0.07 -1.75 18.67
N LYS A 83 -1.16 -1.62 18.14
CA LYS A 83 -1.65 -2.50 17.08
C LYS A 83 -0.85 -2.31 15.79
N LEU A 84 -0.51 -1.08 15.45
CA LEU A 84 0.32 -0.78 14.26
C LEU A 84 1.71 -1.40 14.41
N LEU A 85 2.39 -1.16 15.53
CA LEU A 85 3.71 -1.75 15.80
C LEU A 85 3.67 -3.28 15.77
N HIS A 86 2.67 -3.87 16.39
CA HIS A 86 2.48 -5.31 16.38
C HIS A 86 2.25 -5.86 14.96
N SER A 87 1.45 -5.18 14.14
CA SER A 87 1.23 -5.53 12.74
C SER A 87 2.52 -5.45 11.93
N ILE A 88 3.33 -4.39 12.13
CA ILE A 88 4.65 -4.23 11.48
C ILE A 88 5.59 -5.38 11.88
N GLN A 89 5.60 -5.76 13.16
CA GLN A 89 6.42 -6.86 13.65
C GLN A 89 6.00 -8.21 13.07
N LYS A 90 4.70 -8.42 12.87
CA LYS A 90 4.15 -9.68 12.37
C LYS A 90 4.05 -9.75 10.84
N ALA A 91 4.17 -8.62 10.15
CA ALA A 91 4.06 -8.59 8.70
C ALA A 91 5.04 -9.59 8.05
N PRO A 92 4.58 -10.50 7.17
CA PRO A 92 5.35 -11.62 6.65
C PRO A 92 6.32 -11.23 5.52
N VAL A 93 6.76 -9.97 5.49
CA VAL A 93 7.57 -9.42 4.38
C VAL A 93 8.88 -10.16 4.15
N ALA A 94 9.45 -10.81 5.18
CA ALA A 94 10.69 -11.59 5.06
C ALA A 94 10.51 -12.91 4.27
N GLU A 95 9.28 -13.32 4.01
CA GLU A 95 8.98 -14.51 3.20
C GLU A 95 9.01 -14.22 1.69
N TYR A 96 9.16 -12.95 1.29
CA TYR A 96 9.06 -12.50 -0.09
C TYR A 96 10.39 -11.95 -0.60
N ASP A 97 10.58 -12.08 -1.90
CA ASP A 97 11.76 -11.58 -2.59
C ASP A 97 11.59 -10.10 -2.97
N LEU A 98 10.32 -9.67 -3.14
CA LEU A 98 9.94 -8.31 -3.49
C LEU A 98 8.56 -7.97 -2.92
N VAL A 99 8.39 -6.74 -2.47
CA VAL A 99 7.10 -6.17 -2.07
C VAL A 99 6.71 -5.04 -3.02
N LEU A 100 5.53 -5.13 -3.63
CA LEU A 100 4.87 -4.01 -4.29
C LEU A 100 3.98 -3.30 -3.25
N ASN A 101 4.17 -2.01 -3.09
CA ASN A 101 3.43 -1.24 -2.10
C ASN A 101 2.54 -0.20 -2.78
N ASP A 102 1.25 -0.24 -2.49
CA ASP A 102 0.29 0.76 -2.92
C ASP A 102 -0.26 1.53 -1.72
N PHE A 103 0.59 2.41 -1.20
CA PHE A 103 0.29 3.29 -0.07
C PHE A 103 -0.06 2.56 1.24
N GLU A 104 0.46 1.35 1.42
CA GLU A 104 0.19 0.51 2.59
C GLU A 104 1.30 0.68 3.65
N PRO A 105 1.02 1.25 4.83
CA PRO A 105 2.05 1.64 5.77
C PRO A 105 2.67 0.47 6.54
N VAL A 106 1.92 -0.60 6.85
CA VAL A 106 2.43 -1.70 7.67
C VAL A 106 3.59 -2.41 6.98
N THR A 107 3.40 -2.81 5.73
CA THR A 107 4.45 -3.48 4.95
C THR A 107 5.58 -2.53 4.58
N ALA A 108 5.29 -1.24 4.30
CA ALA A 108 6.31 -0.24 4.02
C ALA A 108 7.31 -0.11 5.19
N TYR A 109 6.81 0.04 6.42
CA TYR A 109 7.67 0.10 7.61
C TYR A 109 8.34 -1.23 7.92
N ALA A 110 7.65 -2.36 7.73
CA ALA A 110 8.24 -3.69 7.92
C ALA A 110 9.40 -3.96 6.95
N CYS A 111 9.24 -3.61 5.67
CA CYS A 111 10.30 -3.72 4.65
C CYS A 111 11.49 -2.84 5.00
N LYS A 112 11.25 -1.57 5.37
CA LYS A 112 12.32 -0.66 5.80
C LYS A 112 13.10 -1.23 6.99
N TRP A 113 12.42 -1.76 7.98
CA TRP A 113 13.03 -2.32 9.17
C TRP A 113 13.86 -3.57 8.87
N ARG A 114 13.33 -4.48 8.02
CA ARG A 114 13.98 -5.76 7.69
C ARG A 114 14.82 -5.71 6.43
N LYS A 115 14.95 -4.54 5.79
CA LYS A 115 15.72 -4.32 4.55
C LYS A 115 15.27 -5.22 3.40
N ILE A 116 13.95 -5.44 3.29
CA ILE A 116 13.34 -6.19 2.18
C ILE A 116 13.15 -5.24 0.98
N PRO A 117 13.46 -5.69 -0.25
CA PRO A 117 13.21 -4.89 -1.44
C PRO A 117 11.74 -4.51 -1.58
N ILE A 118 11.48 -3.21 -1.84
CA ILE A 118 10.13 -2.66 -1.97
C ILE A 118 10.08 -1.69 -3.14
N ILE A 119 8.99 -1.77 -3.91
CA ILE A 119 8.65 -0.82 -4.97
C ILE A 119 7.33 -0.16 -4.61
N ASP A 120 7.34 1.16 -4.47
CA ASP A 120 6.13 1.96 -4.28
C ASP A 120 5.52 2.28 -5.65
N ILE A 121 4.27 1.86 -5.86
CA ILE A 121 3.51 2.07 -7.09
C ILE A 121 2.43 3.13 -6.94
N SER A 122 2.36 3.80 -5.79
CA SER A 122 1.41 4.90 -5.59
C SER A 122 1.83 6.13 -6.40
N HIS A 123 0.86 6.79 -7.06
CA HIS A 123 1.12 8.03 -7.78
C HIS A 123 1.59 9.19 -6.87
N GLN A 124 1.41 9.08 -5.57
CA GLN A 124 1.87 10.06 -4.59
C GLN A 124 3.40 10.07 -4.47
N ALA A 125 4.09 8.98 -4.77
CA ALA A 125 5.54 8.95 -4.85
C ALA A 125 6.07 9.89 -5.96
N GLY A 126 5.34 10.03 -7.06
CA GLY A 126 5.66 10.95 -8.17
C GLY A 126 5.64 12.42 -7.76
N VAL A 127 4.80 12.82 -6.80
CA VAL A 127 4.72 14.22 -6.33
C VAL A 127 6.00 14.66 -5.62
N ARG A 128 6.74 13.74 -5.02
CA ARG A 128 8.01 14.00 -4.30
C ARG A 128 9.22 14.01 -5.23
N HIS A 129 9.07 13.59 -6.49
CA HIS A 129 10.17 13.60 -7.44
C HIS A 129 10.47 15.04 -7.91
N PRO A 130 11.74 15.47 -7.97
CA PRO A 130 12.11 16.85 -8.37
C PRO A 130 11.56 17.26 -9.74
N GLY A 131 11.35 16.31 -10.66
CA GLY A 131 10.76 16.55 -11.97
C GLY A 131 9.22 16.67 -11.98
N ALA A 132 8.52 16.30 -10.90
CA ALA A 132 7.05 16.32 -10.86
C ALA A 132 6.49 17.74 -10.97
N ALA A 133 7.18 18.74 -10.42
CA ALA A 133 6.78 20.15 -10.51
C ALA A 133 6.74 20.68 -11.96
N GLN A 134 7.54 20.11 -12.86
CA GLN A 134 7.57 20.50 -14.27
C GLN A 134 6.37 19.94 -15.05
N LEU A 135 5.82 18.81 -14.65
CA LEU A 135 4.67 18.18 -15.28
C LEU A 135 3.34 18.87 -14.90
N LEU A 136 3.32 19.59 -13.78
CA LEU A 136 2.14 20.29 -13.27
C LEU A 136 2.05 21.75 -13.75
N GLN A 137 3.04 22.26 -14.45
CA GLN A 137 2.95 23.59 -15.05
C GLN A 137 2.06 23.54 -16.31
N PRO A 138 0.98 24.37 -16.38
CA PRO A 138 0.20 24.49 -17.61
C PRO A 138 1.14 24.94 -18.74
N ARG A 139 1.15 24.18 -19.84
CA ARG A 139 1.85 24.62 -21.05
C ARG A 139 1.28 26.00 -21.41
N ARG A 140 2.11 27.02 -21.26
CA ARG A 140 1.76 28.35 -21.79
C ARG A 140 1.63 28.19 -23.29
N ALA A 141 0.43 28.44 -23.81
CA ALA A 141 0.15 28.53 -25.24
C ALA A 141 0.85 29.76 -25.84
#